data_60f4feac2090296660d58e7b4fb8729a
#
_entry.id   60f4feac2090296660d58e7b4fb8729a
#
_cell.length_a   1.000
_cell.length_b   1.000
_cell.length_c   1.000
_cell.angle_alpha   90.00
_cell.angle_beta   90.00
_cell.angle_gamma   90.00
#
_symmetry.space_group_name_H-M   'P 1'
#
loop_
_entity.id
_entity.type
_entity.pdbx_description
1 polymer ?
#
loop_
_entity_poly.entity_id
_entity_poly.type
_entity_poly.pdbx_seq_one_letter_code
_entity_poly.pdbx_strand_id
1 'polypeptide(L)'
;MLARVDAPTAVLQLLRRFAPSLPSLDSEASVANLPDAGLTSMAAVKLMLALEAEFGIAIPDDDLTPENFATLGAIVALVTRVRGF
;
A
#
# COMPACT_ATOMS: atom_id res chain seq x y z
N MET A 1 21.39 -15.20 -4.05
CA MET A 1 20.32 -15.01 -3.07
C MET A 1 19.65 -13.66 -3.27
N LEU A 2 18.38 -13.66 -3.21
CA LEU A 2 17.63 -12.42 -3.40
C LEU A 2 17.61 -11.61 -2.12
N ALA A 3 17.87 -10.31 -2.26
CA ALA A 3 17.66 -9.40 -1.16
C ALA A 3 16.17 -9.36 -0.82
N ARG A 4 15.85 -9.40 0.45
CA ARG A 4 14.47 -9.25 0.87
C ARG A 4 14.14 -7.79 0.89
N VAL A 5 13.02 -7.45 0.27
CA VAL A 5 12.50 -6.10 0.29
C VAL A 5 11.64 -5.97 1.54
N ASP A 6 11.88 -4.95 2.36
CA ASP A 6 11.06 -4.75 3.55
C ASP A 6 9.65 -4.31 3.17
N ALA A 7 8.72 -4.39 4.13
CA ALA A 7 7.33 -4.09 3.84
C ALA A 7 7.12 -2.67 3.31
N PRO A 8 7.69 -1.62 3.91
CA PRO A 8 7.51 -0.28 3.36
C PRO A 8 7.96 -0.16 1.91
N THR A 9 9.12 -0.74 1.56
CA THR A 9 9.63 -0.66 0.20
C THR A 9 8.73 -1.42 -0.77
N ALA A 10 8.29 -2.62 -0.39
CA ALA A 10 7.42 -3.44 -1.23
C ALA A 10 6.07 -2.75 -1.45
N VAL A 11 5.49 -2.17 -0.40
CA VAL A 11 4.23 -1.45 -0.51
C VAL A 11 4.38 -0.23 -1.41
N LEU A 12 5.49 0.50 -1.27
CA LEU A 12 5.72 1.68 -2.12
C LEU A 12 5.83 1.31 -3.59
N GLN A 13 6.51 0.20 -3.89
CA GLN A 13 6.62 -0.26 -5.27
C GLN A 13 5.25 -0.58 -5.86
N LEU A 14 4.38 -1.22 -5.08
CA LEU A 14 3.02 -1.50 -5.53
C LEU A 14 2.21 -0.21 -5.67
N LEU A 15 2.35 0.72 -4.74
CA LEU A 15 1.64 2.00 -4.80
C LEU A 15 1.93 2.76 -6.08
N ARG A 16 3.17 2.71 -6.56
CA ARG A 16 3.53 3.43 -7.78
C ARG A 16 2.77 2.92 -8.99
N ARG A 17 2.25 1.70 -8.94
CA ARG A 17 1.47 1.13 -10.03
C ARG A 17 0.01 1.59 -10.00
N PHE A 18 -0.49 1.99 -8.83
CA PHE A 18 -1.90 2.28 -8.65
C PHE A 18 -2.18 3.73 -8.27
N ALA A 19 -1.15 4.51 -7.98
CA ALA A 19 -1.27 5.92 -7.64
C ALA A 19 -0.40 6.73 -8.60
N PRO A 20 -0.93 7.08 -9.78
CA PRO A 20 -0.11 7.64 -10.86
C PRO A 20 0.49 9.00 -10.56
N SER A 21 -0.07 9.75 -9.63
CA SER A 21 0.44 11.07 -9.27
C SER A 21 1.32 11.05 -8.03
N LEU A 22 1.77 9.86 -7.60
CA LEU A 22 2.66 9.74 -6.46
C LEU A 22 3.99 10.43 -6.77
N PRO A 23 4.54 11.22 -5.83
CA PRO A 23 5.83 11.88 -6.07
C PRO A 23 6.94 10.89 -6.40
N SER A 24 7.89 11.32 -7.24
CA SER A 24 9.00 10.46 -7.64
C SER A 24 9.97 10.16 -6.51
N LEU A 25 10.17 11.12 -5.60
CA LEU A 25 11.06 10.92 -4.46
C LEU A 25 10.35 10.07 -3.42
N ASP A 26 11.04 9.03 -2.95
CA ASP A 26 10.48 8.11 -1.98
C ASP A 26 10.11 8.82 -0.68
N SER A 27 10.91 9.80 -0.25
CA SER A 27 10.63 10.53 0.99
C SER A 27 9.32 11.31 0.89
N GLU A 28 9.03 11.88 -0.28
CA GLU A 28 7.78 12.61 -0.50
C GLU A 28 6.61 11.65 -0.69
N ALA A 29 6.84 10.57 -1.41
CA ALA A 29 5.81 9.56 -1.63
C ALA A 29 5.37 8.94 -0.30
N SER A 30 6.29 8.77 0.63
CA SER A 30 6.01 8.13 1.92
C SER A 30 5.03 8.90 2.78
N VAL A 31 4.93 10.21 2.58
CA VAL A 31 4.02 11.06 3.37
C VAL A 31 2.85 11.58 2.53
N ALA A 32 2.76 11.16 1.27
CA ALA A 32 1.73 11.65 0.37
C ALA A 32 0.34 11.18 0.82
N ASN A 33 -0.65 12.03 0.58
CA ASN A 33 -2.06 11.65 0.69
C ASN A 33 -2.39 10.84 -0.56
N LEU A 34 -2.72 9.57 -0.37
CA LEU A 34 -2.87 8.65 -1.51
C LEU A 34 -4.08 8.96 -2.39
N PRO A 35 -5.25 9.33 -1.85
CA PRO A 35 -6.34 9.76 -2.72
C PRO A 35 -5.94 10.93 -3.62
N ASP A 36 -5.19 11.90 -3.08
CA ASP A 36 -4.71 13.04 -3.88
C ASP A 36 -3.68 12.60 -4.93
N ALA A 37 -2.98 11.51 -4.67
CA ALA A 37 -1.99 10.97 -5.61
C ALA A 37 -2.62 10.07 -6.67
N GLY A 38 -3.94 9.98 -6.68
CA GLY A 38 -4.64 9.23 -7.72
C GLY A 38 -5.09 7.84 -7.30
N LEU A 39 -4.97 7.49 -6.03
CA LEU A 39 -5.46 6.21 -5.54
C LEU A 39 -6.99 6.31 -5.35
N THR A 40 -7.71 6.06 -6.43
CA THR A 40 -9.18 6.04 -6.40
C THR A 40 -9.68 4.84 -5.61
N SER A 41 -10.99 4.80 -5.33
CA SER A 41 -11.59 3.65 -4.65
C SER A 41 -11.35 2.35 -5.42
N MET A 42 -11.48 2.41 -6.73
CA MET A 42 -11.23 1.22 -7.56
C MET A 42 -9.75 0.82 -7.53
N ALA A 43 -8.86 1.81 -7.59
CA ALA A 43 -7.42 1.53 -7.50
C ALA A 43 -7.07 0.95 -6.13
N ALA A 44 -7.72 1.41 -5.07
CA ALA A 44 -7.49 0.86 -3.74
C ALA A 44 -7.87 -0.61 -3.64
N VAL A 45 -8.98 -1.00 -4.28
CA VAL A 45 -9.36 -2.42 -4.34
C VAL A 45 -8.31 -3.23 -5.08
N LYS A 46 -7.82 -2.73 -6.20
CA LYS A 46 -6.78 -3.41 -6.97
C LYS A 46 -5.49 -3.51 -6.18
N LEU A 47 -5.13 -2.44 -5.48
CA LEU A 47 -3.96 -2.45 -4.61
C LEU A 47 -4.11 -3.48 -3.50
N MET A 48 -5.29 -3.56 -2.90
CA MET A 48 -5.55 -4.55 -1.85
C MET A 48 -5.28 -5.96 -2.36
N LEU A 49 -5.78 -6.28 -3.55
CA LEU A 49 -5.55 -7.60 -4.14
C LEU A 49 -4.08 -7.85 -4.43
N ALA A 50 -3.36 -6.82 -4.88
CA ALA A 50 -1.93 -6.93 -5.13
C ALA A 50 -1.16 -7.14 -3.82
N LEU A 51 -1.57 -6.48 -2.74
CA LEU A 51 -0.96 -6.67 -1.43
C LEU A 51 -1.17 -8.09 -0.93
N GLU A 52 -2.37 -8.63 -1.12
CA GLU A 52 -2.66 -10.01 -0.74
C GLU A 52 -1.73 -10.98 -1.47
N ALA A 53 -1.53 -10.77 -2.76
CA ALA A 53 -0.66 -11.63 -3.55
C ALA A 53 0.80 -11.47 -3.14
N GLU A 54 1.23 -10.22 -2.91
CA GLU A 54 2.63 -9.95 -2.59
C GLU A 54 3.03 -10.53 -1.25
N PHE A 55 2.16 -10.41 -0.25
CA PHE A 55 2.51 -10.80 1.12
C PHE A 55 1.90 -12.13 1.55
N GLY A 56 1.12 -12.76 0.68
CA GLY A 56 0.47 -14.03 1.01
C GLY A 56 -0.53 -13.89 2.14
N ILE A 57 -1.31 -12.83 2.16
CA ILE A 57 -2.27 -12.53 3.21
C ILE A 57 -3.67 -12.38 2.65
N ALA A 58 -4.66 -12.45 3.52
CA ALA A 58 -6.04 -12.15 3.17
C ALA A 58 -6.46 -10.93 4.00
N ILE A 59 -6.77 -9.83 3.30
CA ILE A 59 -7.20 -8.60 3.97
C ILE A 59 -8.71 -8.62 4.08
N PRO A 60 -9.27 -8.55 5.31
CA PRO A 60 -10.73 -8.50 5.45
C PRO A 60 -11.31 -7.29 4.72
N ASP A 61 -12.48 -7.47 4.11
CA ASP A 61 -13.15 -6.37 3.40
C ASP A 61 -13.40 -5.18 4.31
N ASP A 62 -13.64 -5.42 5.60
CA ASP A 62 -13.88 -4.36 6.58
C ASP A 62 -12.67 -3.45 6.76
N ASP A 63 -11.46 -3.92 6.38
CA ASP A 63 -10.25 -3.12 6.49
C ASP A 63 -10.00 -2.27 5.24
N LEU A 64 -10.84 -2.39 4.23
CA LEU A 64 -10.76 -1.52 3.05
C LEU A 64 -11.47 -0.21 3.38
N THR A 65 -10.77 0.64 4.12
CA THR A 65 -11.31 1.92 4.59
C THR A 65 -10.42 3.07 4.11
N PRO A 66 -10.98 4.28 4.03
CA PRO A 66 -10.16 5.44 3.67
C PRO A 66 -8.97 5.63 4.60
N GLU A 67 -9.16 5.38 5.89
CA GLU A 67 -8.09 5.55 6.88
C GLU A 67 -6.94 4.61 6.62
N ASN A 68 -7.24 3.34 6.33
CA ASN A 68 -6.21 2.34 6.12
C ASN A 68 -5.45 2.53 4.81
N PHE A 69 -6.02 3.26 3.86
CA PHE A 69 -5.41 3.49 2.56
C PHE A 69 -5.08 4.96 2.32
N ALA A 70 -4.98 5.75 3.39
CA ALA A 70 -4.72 7.18 3.28
C ALA A 70 -3.26 7.49 2.97
N THR A 71 -2.33 6.72 3.51
CA THR A 71 -0.89 6.96 3.36
C THR A 71 -0.15 5.63 3.29
N LEU A 72 1.11 5.69 2.84
CA LEU A 72 1.99 4.52 2.85
C LEU A 72 2.07 3.91 4.25
N GLY A 73 2.26 4.75 5.27
CA GLY A 73 2.37 4.27 6.64
C GLY A 73 1.13 3.52 7.11
N ALA A 74 -0.06 4.01 6.72
CA ALA A 74 -1.30 3.34 7.08
C ALA A 74 -1.40 1.95 6.43
N ILE A 75 -0.98 1.84 5.18
CA ILE A 75 -0.99 0.55 4.47
C ILE A 75 0.01 -0.42 5.08
N VAL A 76 1.21 0.06 5.42
CA VAL A 76 2.20 -0.78 6.06
C VAL A 76 1.69 -1.29 7.40
N ALA A 77 1.03 -0.43 8.18
CA ALA A 77 0.43 -0.84 9.44
C ALA A 77 -0.65 -1.89 9.23
N LEU A 78 -1.48 -1.72 8.20
CA LEU A 78 -2.51 -2.70 7.87
C LEU A 78 -1.89 -4.06 7.52
N VAL A 79 -0.91 -4.06 6.64
CA VAL A 79 -0.24 -5.29 6.21
C VAL A 79 0.40 -5.99 7.41
N THR A 80 1.09 -5.23 8.25
CA THR A 80 1.75 -5.78 9.44
C THR A 80 0.74 -6.42 10.38
N ARG A 81 -0.39 -5.74 10.62
CA ARG A 81 -1.43 -6.26 11.50
C ARG A 81 -2.04 -7.54 10.96
N VAL A 82 -2.33 -7.57 9.65
CA VAL A 82 -2.96 -8.74 9.02
C VAL A 82 -2.01 -9.92 8.98
N ARG A 83 -0.72 -9.67 8.76
CA ARG A 83 0.28 -10.74 8.78
C ARG A 83 0.48 -11.33 10.16
N GLY A 84 0.20 -10.58 11.21
CA GLY A 84 0.37 -11.04 12.57
C GLY A 84 1.79 -10.90 13.10
N PHE A 85 2.60 -10.08 12.48
CA PHE A 85 3.97 -9.83 12.93
C PHE A 85 4.16 -8.39 13.34
#